data_ca02b2c50607483ff160932ef1493cd1
#
_entry.id   ca02b2c50607483ff160932ef1493cd1
#
_cell.length_a   1.000
_cell.length_b   1.000
_cell.length_c   1.000
_cell.angle_alpha   90.00
_cell.angle_beta   90.00
_cell.angle_gamma   90.00
#
_symmetry.space_group_name_H-M   'P 1'
#
loop_
_entity.id
_entity.type
_entity.pdbx_description
1 polymer ?
#
loop_
_entity_poly.entity_id
_entity_poly.type
_entity_poly.pdbx_seq_one_letter_code
_entity_poly.pdbx_strand_id
1 'polypeptide(L)'
;MILLCPPGVYRAQSDTQLLAGHLDRHVGGRDVLDLGTGTGALALTAARAGAASVTAVDLSWRCVAATRLNSLLHRTAATVHRGDLFEPLGGRRFGVIVANPPYVPSTGPVLPRHTAARSWDGGPDGRAVLDRICDGAADHLGPDGVLLLVHSEVCGPQTTVDRLAAAGMVAEVVDSARIPFGPVMRSRAGLLERRGLIAAGDRLEELVVVEARRA
;
A
#
# COMPACT_ATOMS: atom_id res chain seq x y z
N MET A 1 9.99 4.97 -14.61
CA MET A 1 10.76 3.72 -14.43
C MET A 1 9.97 2.56 -15.06
N ILE A 2 10.59 1.74 -15.91
CA ILE A 2 9.95 0.55 -16.51
C ILE A 2 10.24 -0.64 -15.60
N LEU A 3 9.19 -1.30 -15.11
CA LEU A 3 9.30 -2.47 -14.24
C LEU A 3 8.78 -3.72 -14.94
N LEU A 4 9.48 -4.84 -14.75
CA LEU A 4 8.96 -6.15 -15.09
C LEU A 4 7.80 -6.46 -14.18
N CYS A 5 6.66 -6.81 -14.77
CA CYS A 5 5.43 -7.14 -14.08
C CYS A 5 4.92 -8.50 -14.55
N PRO A 6 5.30 -9.59 -13.89
CA PRO A 6 4.84 -10.93 -14.23
C PRO A 6 3.32 -11.08 -14.09
N PRO A 7 2.69 -12.04 -14.77
CA PRO A 7 1.27 -12.34 -14.61
C PRO A 7 0.91 -12.59 -13.14
N GLY A 8 -0.17 -11.94 -12.68
CA GLY A 8 -0.65 -12.06 -11.30
C GLY A 8 0.06 -11.16 -10.28
N VAL A 9 0.97 -10.29 -10.72
CA VAL A 9 1.54 -9.20 -9.93
C VAL A 9 0.81 -7.91 -10.28
N TYR A 10 0.54 -7.06 -9.28
CA TYR A 10 -0.07 -5.74 -9.50
C TYR A 10 0.87 -4.84 -10.30
N ARG A 11 0.35 -4.25 -11.36
CA ARG A 11 1.07 -3.22 -12.11
C ARG A 11 0.84 -1.88 -11.43
N ALA A 12 1.93 -1.25 -10.98
CA ALA A 12 1.87 0.10 -10.40
C ALA A 12 1.12 1.07 -11.34
N GLN A 13 0.13 1.78 -10.81
CA GLN A 13 -0.76 2.71 -11.51
C GLN A 13 -0.78 4.06 -10.79
N SER A 14 -1.88 4.81 -10.96
CA SER A 14 -2.04 6.17 -10.41
C SER A 14 -1.93 6.22 -8.89
N ASP A 15 -2.43 5.20 -8.19
CA ASP A 15 -2.31 5.06 -6.73
C ASP A 15 -0.85 5.00 -6.26
N THR A 16 -0.06 4.13 -6.90
CA THR A 16 1.36 4.01 -6.61
C THR A 16 2.12 5.30 -6.97
N GLN A 17 1.72 5.99 -8.05
CA GLN A 17 2.34 7.25 -8.47
C GLN A 17 2.03 8.38 -7.49
N LEU A 18 0.77 8.50 -7.03
CA LEU A 18 0.35 9.46 -6.04
C LEU A 18 1.15 9.29 -4.74
N LEU A 19 1.23 8.06 -4.23
CA LEU A 19 1.98 7.75 -3.02
C LEU A 19 3.49 7.98 -3.19
N ALA A 20 4.06 7.61 -4.35
CA ALA A 20 5.48 7.82 -4.65
C ALA A 20 5.88 9.31 -4.63
N GLY A 21 4.97 10.22 -4.99
CA GLY A 21 5.19 11.66 -4.93
C GLY A 21 5.45 12.20 -3.51
N HIS A 22 5.06 11.45 -2.49
CA HIS A 22 5.28 11.81 -1.08
C HIS A 22 6.59 11.24 -0.50
N LEU A 23 7.23 10.26 -1.15
CA LEU A 23 8.41 9.58 -0.62
C LEU A 23 9.61 10.51 -0.45
N ASP A 24 9.88 11.37 -1.43
CA ASP A 24 11.07 12.23 -1.46
C ASP A 24 11.24 13.10 -0.21
N ARG A 25 10.10 13.46 0.43
CA ARG A 25 10.10 14.31 1.64
C ARG A 25 10.51 13.57 2.91
N HIS A 26 10.46 12.23 2.89
CA HIS A 26 10.55 11.42 4.10
C HIS A 26 11.70 10.42 4.11
N VAL A 27 12.22 9.99 2.94
CA VAL A 27 13.10 8.82 2.86
C VAL A 27 14.59 9.11 3.01
N GLY A 28 15.03 10.37 2.79
CA GLY A 28 16.46 10.71 2.78
C GLY A 28 17.19 10.26 4.04
N GLY A 29 18.18 9.36 3.90
CA GLY A 29 18.98 8.82 4.99
C GLY A 29 18.25 7.93 6.01
N ARG A 30 16.99 7.50 5.72
CA ARG A 30 16.16 6.70 6.63
C ARG A 30 16.01 5.26 6.15
N ASP A 31 15.77 4.36 7.10
CA ASP A 31 15.39 2.98 6.78
C ASP A 31 13.92 2.94 6.36
N VAL A 32 13.65 2.37 5.19
CA VAL A 32 12.32 2.32 4.57
C VAL A 32 11.79 0.89 4.53
N LEU A 33 10.52 0.72 4.88
CA LEU A 33 9.76 -0.52 4.73
C LEU A 33 8.67 -0.33 3.67
N ASP A 34 8.65 -1.17 2.64
CA ASP A 34 7.59 -1.24 1.63
C ASP A 34 6.74 -2.49 1.86
N LEU A 35 5.50 -2.32 2.33
CA LEU A 35 4.55 -3.39 2.62
C LEU A 35 3.64 -3.68 1.42
N GLY A 36 3.61 -4.92 0.98
CA GLY A 36 2.89 -5.32 -0.22
C GLY A 36 3.58 -4.82 -1.49
N THR A 37 4.89 -4.99 -1.56
CA THR A 37 5.76 -4.34 -2.54
C THR A 37 5.43 -4.60 -4.02
N GLY A 38 4.72 -5.69 -4.34
CA GLY A 38 4.30 -6.02 -5.72
C GLY A 38 5.48 -6.14 -6.69
N THR A 39 5.60 -5.17 -7.60
CA THR A 39 6.74 -5.08 -8.55
C THR A 39 7.97 -4.40 -7.95
N GLY A 40 7.90 -3.87 -6.73
CA GLY A 40 8.95 -3.10 -6.10
C GLY A 40 8.93 -1.60 -6.45
N ALA A 41 7.84 -1.09 -7.00
CA ALA A 41 7.78 0.30 -7.48
C ALA A 41 8.12 1.32 -6.38
N LEU A 42 7.52 1.20 -5.20
CA LEU A 42 7.77 2.09 -4.06
C LEU A 42 9.15 1.84 -3.45
N ALA A 43 9.54 0.57 -3.28
CA ALA A 43 10.87 0.20 -2.79
C ALA A 43 11.99 0.79 -3.63
N LEU A 44 11.90 0.67 -4.96
CA LEU A 44 12.91 1.20 -5.87
C LEU A 44 12.90 2.73 -5.92
N THR A 45 11.72 3.34 -5.80
CA THR A 45 11.59 4.81 -5.71
C THR A 45 12.26 5.30 -4.43
N ALA A 46 12.00 4.68 -3.28
CA ALA A 46 12.64 5.02 -2.01
C ALA A 46 14.17 4.88 -2.06
N ALA A 47 14.67 3.78 -2.64
CA ALA A 47 16.12 3.58 -2.81
C ALA A 47 16.76 4.69 -3.65
N ARG A 48 16.10 5.13 -4.72
CA ARG A 48 16.59 6.23 -5.59
C ARG A 48 16.49 7.60 -4.94
N ALA A 49 15.51 7.78 -4.05
CA ALA A 49 15.34 9.01 -3.28
C ALA A 49 16.31 9.12 -2.08
N GLY A 50 17.27 8.19 -1.96
CA GLY A 50 18.33 8.27 -0.96
C GLY A 50 18.00 7.64 0.39
N ALA A 51 17.12 6.64 0.43
CA ALA A 51 16.92 5.82 1.62
C ALA A 51 18.25 5.18 2.08
N ALA A 52 18.50 5.14 3.38
CA ALA A 52 19.69 4.48 3.95
C ALA A 52 19.64 2.96 3.73
N SER A 53 18.46 2.38 3.90
CA SER A 53 18.17 1.00 3.53
C SER A 53 16.71 0.85 3.09
N VAL A 54 16.44 -0.17 2.27
CA VAL A 54 15.06 -0.52 1.87
C VAL A 54 14.82 -1.98 2.19
N THR A 55 13.75 -2.22 2.95
CA THR A 55 13.19 -3.55 3.19
C THR A 55 11.84 -3.61 2.50
N ALA A 56 11.60 -4.66 1.72
CA ALA A 56 10.35 -4.89 1.02
C ALA A 56 9.73 -6.22 1.44
N VAL A 57 8.43 -6.24 1.67
CA VAL A 57 7.70 -7.45 2.07
C VAL A 57 6.55 -7.70 1.13
N ASP A 58 6.37 -8.94 0.72
CA ASP A 58 5.16 -9.38 0.02
C ASP A 58 4.83 -10.83 0.36
N LEU A 59 3.57 -11.13 0.43
CA LEU A 59 3.10 -12.48 0.70
C LEU A 59 3.29 -13.41 -0.50
N SER A 60 3.27 -12.86 -1.73
CA SER A 60 3.41 -13.59 -2.99
C SER A 60 4.88 -13.79 -3.36
N TRP A 61 5.30 -15.05 -3.56
CA TRP A 61 6.64 -15.33 -4.05
C TRP A 61 6.91 -14.71 -5.44
N ARG A 62 5.86 -14.52 -6.27
CA ARG A 62 5.97 -13.84 -7.58
C ARG A 62 6.31 -12.37 -7.43
N CYS A 63 5.71 -11.70 -6.45
CA CYS A 63 6.05 -10.31 -6.13
C CYS A 63 7.47 -10.20 -5.58
N VAL A 64 7.87 -11.10 -4.68
CA VAL A 64 9.24 -11.16 -4.15
C VAL A 64 10.26 -11.33 -5.28
N ALA A 65 10.00 -12.26 -6.20
CA ALA A 65 10.89 -12.48 -7.35
C ALA A 65 10.91 -11.26 -8.29
N ALA A 66 9.75 -10.66 -8.57
CA ALA A 66 9.65 -9.46 -9.40
C ALA A 66 10.42 -8.27 -8.79
N THR A 67 10.23 -8.02 -7.50
CA THR A 67 10.93 -6.94 -6.79
C THR A 67 12.44 -7.15 -6.79
N ARG A 68 12.93 -8.36 -6.52
CA ARG A 68 14.37 -8.69 -6.57
C ARG A 68 14.95 -8.47 -7.96
N LEU A 69 14.26 -8.96 -9.00
CA LEU A 69 14.71 -8.79 -10.38
C LEU A 69 14.71 -7.32 -10.81
N ASN A 70 13.65 -6.57 -10.48
CA ASN A 70 13.59 -5.14 -10.77
C ASN A 70 14.67 -4.37 -10.01
N SER A 71 14.95 -4.69 -8.74
CA SER A 71 16.05 -4.10 -7.97
C SER A 71 17.39 -4.30 -8.67
N LEU A 72 17.66 -5.52 -9.14
CA LEU A 72 18.89 -5.82 -9.88
C LEU A 72 18.97 -5.03 -11.19
N LEU A 73 17.91 -5.04 -12.00
CA LEU A 73 17.85 -4.35 -13.29
C LEU A 73 18.03 -2.84 -13.16
N HIS A 74 17.51 -2.28 -12.09
CA HIS A 74 17.58 -0.84 -11.81
C HIS A 74 18.75 -0.43 -10.93
N ARG A 75 19.63 -1.38 -10.57
CA ARG A 75 20.84 -1.15 -9.73
C ARG A 75 20.49 -0.46 -8.41
N THR A 76 19.37 -0.86 -7.80
CA THR A 76 18.96 -0.42 -6.48
C THR A 76 19.14 -1.57 -5.48
N ALA A 77 19.41 -1.25 -4.21
CA ALA A 77 19.51 -2.24 -3.16
C ALA A 77 18.19 -2.30 -2.37
N ALA A 78 17.57 -3.48 -2.32
CA ALA A 78 16.44 -3.75 -1.45
C ALA A 78 16.55 -5.16 -0.86
N THR A 79 16.35 -5.28 0.44
CA THR A 79 16.21 -6.58 1.12
C THR A 79 14.77 -7.02 1.02
N VAL A 80 14.50 -8.13 0.31
CA VAL A 80 13.13 -8.56 0.00
C VAL A 80 12.80 -9.85 0.75
N HIS A 81 11.77 -9.78 1.60
CA HIS A 81 11.24 -10.90 2.38
C HIS A 81 9.91 -11.37 1.83
N ARG A 82 9.68 -12.69 1.92
CA ARG A 82 8.35 -13.24 1.75
C ARG A 82 7.70 -13.39 3.12
N GLY A 83 6.50 -12.83 3.29
CA GLY A 83 5.76 -12.93 4.54
C GLY A 83 4.48 -12.11 4.52
N ASP A 84 3.67 -12.22 5.55
CA ASP A 84 2.43 -11.50 5.71
C ASP A 84 2.67 -10.23 6.53
N LEU A 85 2.68 -9.09 5.84
CA LEU A 85 2.89 -7.75 6.42
C LEU A 85 4.15 -7.70 7.30
N PHE A 86 3.98 -7.55 8.61
CA PHE A 86 5.05 -7.35 9.57
C PHE A 86 5.70 -8.66 10.07
N GLU A 87 5.10 -9.83 9.82
CA GLU A 87 5.58 -11.12 10.35
C GLU A 87 7.08 -11.41 10.15
N PRO A 88 7.67 -11.17 8.94
CA PRO A 88 9.07 -11.52 8.72
C PRO A 88 10.07 -10.53 9.32
N LEU A 89 9.60 -9.47 9.99
CA LEU A 89 10.44 -8.34 10.41
C LEU A 89 10.88 -8.43 11.87
N GLY A 90 10.24 -9.27 12.68
CA GLY A 90 10.48 -9.30 14.12
C GLY A 90 10.23 -7.93 14.75
N GLY A 91 11.10 -7.52 15.66
CA GLY A 91 11.00 -6.21 16.34
C GLY A 91 11.69 -5.04 15.62
N ARG A 92 12.00 -5.16 14.31
CA ARG A 92 12.65 -4.09 13.54
C ARG A 92 11.74 -2.87 13.43
N ARG A 93 12.37 -1.70 13.56
CA ARG A 93 11.71 -0.41 13.37
C ARG A 93 12.28 0.33 12.17
N PHE A 94 11.46 1.15 11.54
CA PHE A 94 11.78 1.88 10.32
C PHE A 94 11.53 3.38 10.49
N GLY A 95 12.29 4.17 9.76
CA GLY A 95 12.04 5.61 9.69
C GLY A 95 10.83 5.94 8.82
N VAL A 96 10.57 5.13 7.78
CA VAL A 96 9.39 5.28 6.91
C VAL A 96 8.79 3.90 6.64
N ILE A 97 7.48 3.80 6.78
CA ILE A 97 6.69 2.68 6.27
C ILE A 97 5.84 3.22 5.13
N VAL A 98 5.87 2.56 3.98
CA VAL A 98 5.02 2.89 2.84
C VAL A 98 4.20 1.67 2.45
N ALA A 99 2.92 1.87 2.10
CA ALA A 99 2.06 0.78 1.68
C ALA A 99 1.00 1.21 0.66
N ASN A 100 0.88 0.43 -0.41
CA ASN A 100 -0.25 0.42 -1.33
C ASN A 100 -0.90 -0.98 -1.28
N PRO A 101 -1.70 -1.27 -0.25
CA PRO A 101 -2.29 -2.59 -0.06
C PRO A 101 -3.49 -2.82 -0.97
N PRO A 102 -3.97 -4.06 -1.12
CA PRO A 102 -5.25 -4.32 -1.75
C PRO A 102 -6.39 -3.68 -0.94
N TYR A 103 -7.16 -2.81 -1.57
CA TYR A 103 -8.23 -2.03 -0.94
C TYR A 103 -9.57 -2.07 -1.69
N VAL A 104 -9.69 -2.79 -2.81
CA VAL A 104 -10.95 -2.83 -3.56
C VAL A 104 -11.97 -3.75 -2.87
N PRO A 105 -13.18 -3.25 -2.52
CA PRO A 105 -14.20 -4.07 -1.88
C PRO A 105 -14.60 -5.28 -2.74
N SER A 106 -14.71 -6.45 -2.12
CA SER A 106 -15.01 -7.72 -2.78
C SER A 106 -16.35 -8.32 -2.37
N THR A 107 -16.84 -9.30 -3.13
CA THR A 107 -18.09 -10.00 -2.82
C THR A 107 -17.93 -11.05 -1.73
N GLY A 108 -16.72 -11.60 -1.57
CA GLY A 108 -16.44 -12.69 -0.64
C GLY A 108 -15.98 -12.19 0.72
N PRO A 109 -16.31 -12.91 1.79
CA PRO A 109 -15.84 -12.58 3.15
C PRO A 109 -14.37 -12.95 3.37
N VAL A 110 -13.78 -13.75 2.49
CA VAL A 110 -12.41 -14.28 2.63
C VAL A 110 -11.52 -13.71 1.54
N LEU A 111 -10.34 -13.22 1.93
CA LEU A 111 -9.35 -12.76 0.99
C LEU A 111 -8.83 -13.92 0.13
N PRO A 112 -8.69 -13.71 -1.19
CA PRO A 112 -8.18 -14.75 -2.09
C PRO A 112 -6.70 -15.06 -1.77
N ARG A 113 -6.37 -16.36 -1.64
CA ARG A 113 -5.00 -16.77 -1.26
C ARG A 113 -4.06 -17.02 -2.44
N HIS A 114 -4.58 -17.47 -3.58
CA HIS A 114 -3.77 -18.00 -4.70
C HIS A 114 -4.09 -17.42 -6.08
N THR A 115 -4.99 -16.45 -6.16
CA THR A 115 -5.41 -15.81 -7.42
C THR A 115 -4.84 -14.41 -7.58
N ALA A 116 -4.87 -13.88 -8.80
CA ALA A 116 -4.48 -12.50 -9.08
C ALA A 116 -5.34 -11.48 -8.28
N ALA A 117 -6.59 -11.84 -7.96
CA ALA A 117 -7.50 -11.02 -7.18
C ALA A 117 -6.94 -10.58 -5.82
N ARG A 118 -6.01 -11.35 -5.25
CA ARG A 118 -5.30 -10.98 -4.04
C ARG A 118 -4.56 -9.65 -4.12
N SER A 119 -4.14 -9.24 -5.31
CA SER A 119 -3.42 -7.99 -5.51
C SER A 119 -4.28 -6.75 -5.41
N TRP A 120 -5.63 -6.89 -5.34
CA TRP A 120 -6.56 -5.77 -5.24
C TRP A 120 -7.74 -5.99 -4.28
N ASP A 121 -8.08 -7.24 -3.92
CA ASP A 121 -9.19 -7.54 -3.03
C ASP A 121 -8.86 -7.19 -1.58
N GLY A 122 -9.56 -6.19 -1.04
CA GLY A 122 -9.44 -5.74 0.34
C GLY A 122 -10.50 -6.30 1.29
N GLY A 123 -11.26 -7.33 0.88
CA GLY A 123 -12.38 -7.85 1.67
C GLY A 123 -13.69 -7.11 1.42
N PRO A 124 -14.75 -7.35 2.22
CA PRO A 124 -16.10 -6.84 1.94
C PRO A 124 -16.19 -5.31 1.84
N ASP A 125 -15.43 -4.60 2.64
CA ASP A 125 -15.39 -3.14 2.73
C ASP A 125 -14.08 -2.51 2.21
N GLY A 126 -13.15 -3.36 1.70
CA GLY A 126 -11.84 -2.93 1.24
C GLY A 126 -10.80 -2.76 2.36
N ARG A 127 -11.15 -3.07 3.61
CA ARG A 127 -10.31 -2.70 4.76
C ARG A 127 -9.49 -3.83 5.37
N ALA A 128 -9.70 -5.08 4.96
CA ALA A 128 -9.12 -6.25 5.62
C ALA A 128 -7.58 -6.23 5.74
N VAL A 129 -6.87 -5.59 4.80
CA VAL A 129 -5.41 -5.42 4.86
C VAL A 129 -5.04 -4.06 5.43
N LEU A 130 -5.79 -3.00 5.08
CA LEU A 130 -5.61 -1.65 5.62
C LEU A 130 -5.61 -1.65 7.14
N ASP A 131 -6.60 -2.26 7.75
CA ASP A 131 -6.76 -2.30 9.20
C ASP A 131 -5.58 -2.97 9.90
N ARG A 132 -5.08 -4.07 9.34
CA ARG A 132 -3.90 -4.76 9.89
C ARG A 132 -2.62 -3.94 9.77
N ILE A 133 -2.49 -3.13 8.72
CA ILE A 133 -1.37 -2.18 8.59
C ILE A 133 -1.49 -1.09 9.65
N CYS A 134 -2.67 -0.51 9.83
CA CYS A 134 -2.89 0.52 10.85
C CYS A 134 -2.57 0.00 12.26
N ASP A 135 -3.00 -1.22 12.57
CA ASP A 135 -2.80 -1.82 13.90
C ASP A 135 -1.32 -2.11 14.20
N GLY A 136 -0.54 -2.50 13.18
CA GLY A 136 0.85 -2.90 13.37
C GLY A 136 1.88 -1.77 13.14
N ALA A 137 1.49 -0.66 12.53
CA ALA A 137 2.44 0.36 12.08
C ALA A 137 3.22 1.02 13.24
N ALA A 138 2.53 1.36 14.34
CA ALA A 138 3.15 2.04 15.48
C ALA A 138 4.29 1.24 16.11
N ASP A 139 4.18 -0.09 16.16
CA ASP A 139 5.20 -0.98 16.72
C ASP A 139 6.46 -1.08 15.85
N HIS A 140 6.32 -0.83 14.55
CA HIS A 140 7.37 -0.93 13.54
C HIS A 140 7.92 0.43 13.08
N LEU A 141 7.42 1.53 13.62
CA LEU A 141 7.98 2.87 13.41
C LEU A 141 8.99 3.24 14.49
N GLY A 142 10.08 3.88 14.08
CA GLY A 142 11.00 4.57 14.98
C GLY A 142 10.35 5.80 15.65
N PRO A 143 11.07 6.47 16.57
CA PRO A 143 10.53 7.63 17.30
C PRO A 143 9.96 8.73 16.38
N ASP A 144 10.68 9.05 15.30
CA ASP A 144 10.25 10.06 14.30
C ASP A 144 9.74 9.40 13.01
N GLY A 145 9.22 8.18 13.12
CA GLY A 145 8.80 7.37 12.00
C GLY A 145 7.50 7.87 11.38
N VAL A 146 7.39 7.69 10.06
CA VAL A 146 6.23 8.10 9.25
C VAL A 146 5.66 6.89 8.52
N LEU A 147 4.35 6.71 8.59
CA LEU A 147 3.58 5.83 7.72
C LEU A 147 2.99 6.66 6.57
N LEU A 148 3.17 6.20 5.35
CA LEU A 148 2.50 6.69 4.14
C LEU A 148 1.64 5.57 3.57
N LEU A 149 0.34 5.79 3.49
CA LEU A 149 -0.64 4.78 3.09
C LEU A 149 -1.57 5.34 2.01
N VAL A 150 -1.78 4.62 0.91
CA VAL A 150 -2.76 5.00 -0.12
C VAL A 150 -3.91 4.01 -0.16
N HIS A 151 -5.12 4.53 -0.31
CA HIS A 151 -6.32 3.73 -0.59
C HIS A 151 -7.42 4.57 -1.25
N SER A 152 -8.50 3.93 -1.65
CA SER A 152 -9.68 4.59 -2.18
C SER A 152 -10.54 5.20 -1.07
N GLU A 153 -11.22 6.31 -1.37
CA GLU A 153 -12.24 6.93 -0.50
C GLU A 153 -13.33 5.93 -0.09
N VAL A 154 -13.67 4.96 -0.93
CA VAL A 154 -14.69 3.94 -0.63
C VAL A 154 -14.35 3.10 0.62
N CYS A 155 -13.09 3.11 1.06
CA CYS A 155 -12.64 2.44 2.28
C CYS A 155 -12.80 3.31 3.55
N GLY A 156 -13.29 4.54 3.43
CA GLY A 156 -13.48 5.47 4.56
C GLY A 156 -12.16 6.02 5.10
N PRO A 157 -11.64 7.13 4.55
CA PRO A 157 -10.38 7.75 5.03
C PRO A 157 -10.42 8.11 6.51
N GLN A 158 -11.55 8.61 6.98
CA GLN A 158 -11.71 8.94 8.40
C GLN A 158 -11.55 7.71 9.31
N THR A 159 -12.09 6.56 8.89
CA THR A 159 -11.91 5.30 9.63
C THR A 159 -10.42 4.90 9.72
N THR A 160 -9.63 5.21 8.67
CA THR A 160 -8.19 4.96 8.68
C THR A 160 -7.48 5.89 9.67
N VAL A 161 -7.81 7.18 9.65
CA VAL A 161 -7.28 8.18 10.59
C VAL A 161 -7.62 7.81 12.03
N ASP A 162 -8.89 7.49 12.31
CA ASP A 162 -9.36 7.12 13.65
C ASP A 162 -8.66 5.85 14.18
N ARG A 163 -8.45 4.86 13.29
CA ARG A 163 -7.77 3.62 13.66
C ARG A 163 -6.29 3.83 13.98
N LEU A 164 -5.61 4.66 13.21
CA LEU A 164 -4.23 5.05 13.46
C LEU A 164 -4.12 5.86 14.77
N ALA A 165 -5.08 6.75 15.03
CA ALA A 165 -5.16 7.48 16.30
C ALA A 165 -5.35 6.55 17.49
N ALA A 166 -6.21 5.53 17.37
CA ALA A 166 -6.39 4.50 18.39
C ALA A 166 -5.12 3.66 18.63
N ALA A 167 -4.24 3.53 17.63
CA ALA A 167 -2.92 2.91 17.73
C ALA A 167 -1.83 3.87 18.27
N GLY A 168 -2.18 5.06 18.77
CA GLY A 168 -1.24 6.03 19.35
C GLY A 168 -0.46 6.82 18.30
N MET A 169 -1.06 7.08 17.14
CA MET A 169 -0.46 7.88 16.07
C MET A 169 -1.28 9.14 15.81
N VAL A 170 -0.63 10.20 15.33
CA VAL A 170 -1.28 11.37 14.74
C VAL A 170 -1.35 11.15 13.24
N ALA A 171 -2.56 11.16 12.67
CA ALA A 171 -2.79 10.84 11.27
C ALA A 171 -3.68 11.87 10.59
N GLU A 172 -3.41 12.12 9.31
CA GLU A 172 -4.21 13.01 8.47
C GLU A 172 -4.18 12.57 7.00
N VAL A 173 -5.18 12.98 6.23
CA VAL A 173 -5.17 12.89 4.76
C VAL A 173 -4.35 14.06 4.23
N VAL A 174 -3.23 13.78 3.59
CA VAL A 174 -2.28 14.80 3.09
C VAL A 174 -2.40 15.08 1.61
N ASP A 175 -3.05 14.19 0.85
CA ASP A 175 -3.25 14.37 -0.59
C ASP A 175 -4.44 13.53 -1.08
N SER A 176 -5.04 13.94 -2.18
CA SER A 176 -6.04 13.14 -2.90
C SER A 176 -5.97 13.36 -4.41
N ALA A 177 -6.42 12.35 -5.16
CA ALA A 177 -6.51 12.44 -6.61
C ALA A 177 -7.75 11.72 -7.13
N ARG A 178 -8.54 12.43 -7.94
CA ARG A 178 -9.72 11.87 -8.59
C ARG A 178 -9.34 11.27 -9.94
N ILE A 179 -9.56 9.97 -10.10
CA ILE A 179 -9.17 9.21 -11.28
C ILE A 179 -10.36 8.41 -11.84
N PRO A 180 -10.39 8.11 -13.14
CA PRO A 180 -11.37 7.15 -13.68
C PRO A 180 -11.17 5.76 -13.06
N PHE A 181 -12.29 5.06 -12.82
CA PHE A 181 -12.22 3.67 -12.35
C PHE A 181 -11.32 2.81 -13.21
N GLY A 182 -10.41 2.09 -12.56
CA GLY A 182 -9.66 1.01 -13.17
C GLY A 182 -10.56 -0.19 -13.56
N PRO A 183 -10.04 -1.18 -14.30
CA PRO A 183 -10.83 -2.33 -14.76
C PRO A 183 -11.56 -3.07 -13.64
N VAL A 184 -10.92 -3.25 -12.48
CA VAL A 184 -11.50 -3.95 -11.33
C VAL A 184 -12.65 -3.14 -10.72
N MET A 185 -12.45 -1.86 -10.43
CA MET A 185 -13.49 -0.97 -9.91
C MET A 185 -14.69 -0.89 -10.87
N ARG A 186 -14.43 -0.77 -12.18
CA ARG A 186 -15.49 -0.81 -13.20
C ARG A 186 -16.32 -2.09 -13.17
N SER A 187 -15.66 -3.24 -13.05
CA SER A 187 -16.36 -4.54 -13.00
C SER A 187 -17.20 -4.70 -11.74
N ARG A 188 -16.86 -3.98 -10.68
CA ARG A 188 -17.53 -4.01 -9.37
C ARG A 188 -18.49 -2.84 -9.13
N ALA A 189 -18.59 -1.88 -10.05
CA ALA A 189 -19.39 -0.67 -9.86
C ALA A 189 -20.83 -0.97 -9.39
N GLY A 190 -21.53 -1.91 -10.04
CA GLY A 190 -22.88 -2.30 -9.62
C GLY A 190 -22.94 -2.94 -8.21
N LEU A 191 -21.89 -3.60 -7.74
CA LEU A 191 -21.80 -4.08 -6.36
C LEU A 191 -21.64 -2.91 -5.38
N LEU A 192 -20.74 -1.96 -5.71
CA LEU A 192 -20.45 -0.80 -4.88
C LEU A 192 -21.67 0.12 -4.77
N GLU A 193 -22.39 0.34 -5.88
CA GLU A 193 -23.67 1.08 -5.91
C GLU A 193 -24.72 0.42 -4.99
N ARG A 194 -24.94 -0.90 -5.12
CA ARG A 194 -25.90 -1.62 -4.23
C ARG A 194 -25.55 -1.58 -2.77
N ARG A 195 -24.27 -1.43 -2.42
CA ARG A 195 -23.80 -1.30 -1.03
C ARG A 195 -23.77 0.15 -0.56
N GLY A 196 -24.09 1.12 -1.40
CA GLY A 196 -24.03 2.53 -1.06
C GLY A 196 -22.62 3.07 -0.87
N LEU A 197 -21.59 2.36 -1.39
CA LEU A 197 -20.19 2.77 -1.31
C LEU A 197 -19.83 3.83 -2.37
N ILE A 198 -20.61 3.92 -3.44
CA ILE A 198 -20.53 4.94 -4.48
C ILE A 198 -21.93 5.36 -4.90
N ALA A 199 -22.09 6.56 -5.45
CA ALA A 199 -23.34 6.99 -6.03
C ALA A 199 -23.67 6.22 -7.32
N ALA A 200 -24.96 6.11 -7.64
CA ALA A 200 -25.40 5.46 -8.87
C ALA A 200 -24.84 6.19 -10.10
N GLY A 201 -24.20 5.44 -10.98
CA GLY A 201 -23.56 5.98 -12.19
C GLY A 201 -22.18 6.58 -11.99
N ASP A 202 -21.63 6.59 -10.78
CA ASP A 202 -20.26 7.03 -10.53
C ASP A 202 -19.25 6.11 -11.21
N ARG A 203 -18.24 6.71 -11.85
CA ARG A 203 -17.16 6.02 -12.56
C ARG A 203 -15.79 6.68 -12.28
N LEU A 204 -15.74 7.53 -11.27
CA LEU A 204 -14.51 8.16 -10.78
C LEU A 204 -14.23 7.65 -9.37
N GLU A 205 -12.97 7.42 -9.09
CA GLU A 205 -12.45 7.01 -7.79
C GLU A 205 -11.62 8.15 -7.22
N GLU A 206 -11.84 8.49 -5.98
CA GLU A 206 -10.94 9.36 -5.24
C GLU A 206 -9.95 8.51 -4.46
N LEU A 207 -8.68 8.62 -4.82
CA LEU A 207 -7.57 8.06 -4.07
C LEU A 207 -7.16 9.06 -2.99
N VAL A 208 -6.80 8.57 -1.81
CA VAL A 208 -6.29 9.40 -0.72
C VAL A 208 -4.95 8.87 -0.24
N VAL A 209 -4.05 9.79 0.13
CA VAL A 209 -2.82 9.48 0.85
C VAL A 209 -3.01 9.88 2.30
N VAL A 210 -2.86 8.91 3.19
CA VAL A 210 -2.84 9.12 4.64
C VAL A 210 -1.40 9.11 5.12
N GLU A 211 -1.00 10.17 5.80
CA GLU A 211 0.26 10.26 6.55
C GLU A 211 -0.03 10.09 8.03
N ALA A 212 0.78 9.27 8.72
CA ALA A 212 0.69 9.14 10.16
C ALA A 212 2.07 9.10 10.80
N ARG A 213 2.18 9.66 12.02
CA ARG A 213 3.40 9.73 12.83
C ARG A 213 3.10 9.23 14.22
N ARG A 214 4.10 8.69 14.91
CA ARG A 214 3.93 8.39 16.35
C ARG A 214 3.65 9.69 17.11
N ALA A 215 2.67 9.61 18.03
CA ALA A 215 2.35 10.70 18.95
C ALA A 215 3.47 10.90 19.99
#